data_eb105d8527267f6aed1888f252295521
#
_entry.id   eb105d8527267f6aed1888f252295521
#
_cell.length_a   1.000
_cell.length_b   1.000
_cell.length_c   1.000
_cell.angle_alpha   90.00
_cell.angle_beta   90.00
_cell.angle_gamma   90.00
#
_symmetry.space_group_name_H-M   'P 1'
#
loop_
_entity.id
_entity.type
_entity.pdbx_description
1 polymer ?
#
loop_
_entity_poly.entity_id
_entity_poly.type
_entity_poly.pdbx_seq_one_letter_code
_entity_poly.pdbx_strand_id
1 'polypeptide(L)'
;AASDVYKRQLIKRSSLDRFRFEEATYLLLFGVLPDKDQLDRFIRILTDLQELSGAFIRDVIMKATSTNLMNSLMKSILSLYSYDENPDDISIPNVLRQSLQLIAKMPLLSVYAYQSYRHFKLDGTLMIKNPRKGYSTAENILYMLRDDGQFTELEAKVLDICLVLHAEHGGGNNSTFT
;
A
#
# COMPACT_ATOMS: atom_id res chain seq x y z
N ALA A 1 -7.67 -15.43 -16.10
CA ALA A 1 -9.08 -15.69 -15.79
C ALA A 1 -9.88 -14.38 -15.75
N ALA A 2 -11.04 -14.33 -15.06
CA ALA A 2 -11.89 -13.13 -15.08
C ALA A 2 -11.17 -11.85 -14.60
N SER A 3 -10.30 -11.94 -13.58
CA SER A 3 -9.54 -10.82 -13.06
C SER A 3 -8.58 -10.19 -14.09
N ASP A 4 -7.96 -10.96 -14.97
CA ASP A 4 -7.08 -10.42 -16.01
C ASP A 4 -7.84 -9.62 -17.06
N VAL A 5 -9.06 -10.03 -17.36
CA VAL A 5 -9.94 -9.29 -18.27
C VAL A 5 -10.33 -7.96 -17.64
N TYR A 6 -10.65 -7.96 -16.33
CA TYR A 6 -10.98 -6.74 -15.59
C TYR A 6 -9.79 -5.80 -15.45
N LYS A 7 -8.60 -6.31 -15.11
CA LYS A 7 -7.36 -5.51 -15.07
C LYS A 7 -7.09 -4.85 -16.43
N ARG A 8 -7.18 -5.61 -17.52
CA ARG A 8 -7.03 -5.07 -18.89
C ARG A 8 -8.10 -4.05 -19.24
N GLN A 9 -9.33 -4.24 -18.77
CA GLN A 9 -10.42 -3.27 -18.98
C GLN A 9 -10.19 -1.99 -18.17
N LEU A 10 -9.73 -2.08 -16.91
CA LEU A 10 -9.36 -0.95 -16.10
C LEU A 10 -8.21 -0.15 -16.74
N ILE A 11 -7.19 -0.82 -17.26
CA ILE A 11 -6.07 -0.20 -17.96
C ILE A 11 -6.52 0.43 -19.30
N LYS A 12 -7.38 -0.24 -20.07
CA LYS A 12 -7.88 0.24 -21.37
C LYS A 12 -8.94 1.35 -21.27
N ARG A 13 -9.74 1.38 -20.22
CA ARG A 13 -10.71 2.46 -19.96
C ARG A 13 -10.07 3.77 -19.50
N SER A 14 -8.76 3.83 -19.54
CA SER A 14 -8.04 5.00 -19.09
C SER A 14 -8.19 6.18 -20.06
N SER A 15 -9.10 7.08 -19.74
CA SER A 15 -8.69 8.47 -19.74
C SER A 15 -7.52 8.56 -18.75
N LEU A 16 -6.41 9.16 -19.13
CA LEU A 16 -5.18 9.30 -18.33
C LEU A 16 -5.36 10.10 -17.02
N ASP A 17 -6.58 10.38 -16.64
CA ASP A 17 -6.95 11.36 -15.60
C ASP A 17 -7.27 10.78 -14.23
N ARG A 18 -7.10 9.46 -14.01
CA ARG A 18 -7.54 8.83 -12.76
C ARG A 18 -6.59 7.73 -12.32
N PHE A 19 -6.26 7.71 -11.02
CA PHE A 19 -5.60 6.60 -10.33
C PHE A 19 -6.57 5.43 -10.15
N ARG A 20 -6.05 4.19 -10.19
CA ARG A 20 -6.87 2.99 -10.33
C ARG A 20 -6.58 1.91 -9.32
N PHE A 21 -5.51 2.03 -8.57
CA PHE A 21 -5.17 1.03 -7.56
C PHE A 21 -6.28 0.89 -6.52
N GLU A 22 -6.86 2.00 -6.05
CA GLU A 22 -7.96 2.01 -5.10
C GLU A 22 -9.23 1.40 -5.70
N GLU A 23 -9.52 1.66 -6.97
CA GLU A 23 -10.66 1.06 -7.69
C GLU A 23 -10.49 -0.45 -7.87
N ALA A 24 -9.29 -0.91 -8.23
CA ALA A 24 -8.94 -2.33 -8.32
C ALA A 24 -9.03 -3.02 -6.96
N THR A 25 -8.56 -2.36 -5.91
CA THR A 25 -8.65 -2.85 -4.53
C THR A 25 -10.10 -3.02 -4.10
N TYR A 26 -10.95 -2.03 -4.38
CA TYR A 26 -12.39 -2.12 -4.11
C TYR A 26 -13.02 -3.31 -4.85
N LEU A 27 -12.73 -3.45 -6.15
CA LEU A 27 -13.22 -4.56 -6.95
C LEU A 27 -12.81 -5.93 -6.38
N LEU A 28 -11.56 -6.07 -5.94
CA LEU A 28 -11.06 -7.33 -5.37
C LEU A 28 -11.72 -7.67 -4.03
N LEU A 29 -12.01 -6.67 -3.20
CA LEU A 29 -12.63 -6.87 -1.89
C LEU A 29 -14.15 -7.13 -1.99
N PHE A 30 -14.85 -6.44 -2.87
CA PHE A 30 -16.32 -6.43 -2.92
C PHE A 30 -16.91 -7.13 -4.15
N GLY A 31 -16.10 -7.51 -5.13
CA GLY A 31 -16.52 -8.23 -6.34
C GLY A 31 -17.25 -7.38 -7.38
N VAL A 32 -17.39 -6.08 -7.14
CA VAL A 32 -18.08 -5.12 -8.03
C VAL A 32 -17.26 -3.85 -8.18
N LEU A 33 -17.37 -3.18 -9.33
CA LEU A 33 -16.74 -1.87 -9.53
C LEU A 33 -17.52 -0.81 -8.73
N PRO A 34 -16.81 0.10 -8.03
CA PRO A 34 -17.45 1.18 -7.30
C PRO A 34 -18.03 2.24 -8.25
N ASP A 35 -19.14 2.84 -7.87
CA ASP A 35 -19.52 4.14 -8.38
C ASP A 35 -18.61 5.25 -7.80
N LYS A 36 -18.80 6.49 -8.23
CA LYS A 36 -17.96 7.62 -7.80
C LYS A 36 -18.04 7.85 -6.28
N ASP A 37 -19.25 7.82 -5.72
CA ASP A 37 -19.45 8.10 -4.29
C ASP A 37 -18.92 6.96 -3.41
N GLN A 38 -19.04 5.72 -3.87
CA GLN A 38 -18.46 4.55 -3.22
C GLN A 38 -16.94 4.62 -3.23
N LEU A 39 -16.33 4.96 -4.37
CA LEU A 39 -14.89 5.10 -4.48
C LEU A 39 -14.35 6.22 -3.59
N ASP A 40 -15.00 7.38 -3.59
CA ASP A 40 -14.60 8.53 -2.79
C ASP A 40 -14.69 8.23 -1.28
N ARG A 41 -15.68 7.46 -0.85
CA ARG A 41 -15.79 6.95 0.53
C ARG A 41 -14.70 5.94 0.85
N PHE A 42 -14.43 5.02 -0.06
CA PHE A 42 -13.40 4.00 0.11
C PHE A 42 -12.00 4.62 0.23
N ILE A 43 -11.67 5.58 -0.61
CA ILE A 43 -10.40 6.32 -0.54
C ILE A 43 -10.26 7.03 0.81
N ARG A 44 -11.33 7.66 1.32
CA ARG A 44 -11.31 8.27 2.65
C ARG A 44 -11.02 7.26 3.76
N ILE A 45 -11.67 6.10 3.72
CA ILE A 45 -11.43 5.02 4.70
C ILE A 45 -9.95 4.58 4.65
N LEU A 46 -9.40 4.32 3.47
CA LEU A 46 -7.99 3.95 3.34
C LEU A 46 -7.06 5.06 3.86
N THR A 47 -7.36 6.32 3.53
CA THR A 47 -6.58 7.47 3.99
C THR A 47 -6.57 7.60 5.52
N ASP A 48 -7.71 7.40 6.17
CA ASP A 48 -7.82 7.48 7.63
C ASP A 48 -7.11 6.31 8.33
N LEU A 49 -6.94 5.17 7.64
CA LEU A 49 -6.19 4.01 8.13
C LEU A 49 -4.67 4.09 7.87
N GLN A 50 -4.20 5.07 7.09
CA GLN A 50 -2.78 5.29 6.78
C GLN A 50 -2.03 5.94 7.94
N GLU A 51 -2.04 5.27 9.10
CA GLU A 51 -1.34 5.75 10.29
C GLU A 51 -0.58 4.60 10.97
N LEU A 52 0.64 4.90 11.39
CA LEU A 52 1.46 4.05 12.26
C LEU A 52 1.91 4.89 13.46
N SER A 53 1.78 4.33 14.66
CA SER A 53 2.24 5.04 15.86
C SER A 53 3.74 5.26 15.84
N GLY A 54 4.20 6.38 16.39
CA GLY A 54 5.63 6.66 16.51
C GLY A 54 6.39 5.58 17.27
N ALA A 55 5.75 4.92 18.24
CA ALA A 55 6.30 3.78 18.94
C ALA A 55 6.54 2.59 18.00
N PHE A 56 5.55 2.24 17.17
CA PHE A 56 5.70 1.17 16.18
C PHE A 56 6.84 1.46 15.18
N ILE A 57 6.91 2.67 14.65
CA ILE A 57 7.97 3.07 13.72
C ILE A 57 9.34 2.91 14.37
N ARG A 58 9.53 3.46 15.57
CA ARG A 58 10.79 3.41 16.32
C ARG A 58 11.18 1.98 16.71
N ASP A 59 10.27 1.24 17.33
CA ASP A 59 10.60 -0.01 18.02
C ASP A 59 10.54 -1.23 17.10
N VAL A 60 9.73 -1.20 16.04
CA VAL A 60 9.57 -2.31 15.09
C VAL A 60 10.37 -2.06 13.81
N ILE A 61 10.21 -0.90 13.19
CA ILE A 61 10.80 -0.65 11.86
C ILE A 61 12.27 -0.24 11.98
N MET A 62 12.57 0.73 12.85
CA MET A 62 13.92 1.32 12.94
C MET A 62 14.89 0.50 13.78
N LYS A 63 14.44 -0.08 14.89
CA LYS A 63 15.32 -0.70 15.90
C LYS A 63 16.04 -1.97 15.42
N ALA A 64 15.49 -2.69 14.47
CA ALA A 64 16.07 -3.93 13.95
C ALA A 64 16.07 -3.93 12.41
N THR A 65 16.78 -2.96 11.84
CA THR A 65 16.91 -2.81 10.38
C THR A 65 17.73 -3.94 9.79
N SER A 66 17.15 -4.62 8.80
CA SER A 66 17.77 -5.69 8.03
C SER A 66 18.26 -5.18 6.67
N THR A 67 19.29 -5.79 6.12
CA THR A 67 19.68 -5.63 4.70
C THR A 67 18.67 -6.31 3.77
N ASN A 68 17.87 -7.23 4.27
CA ASN A 68 16.77 -7.85 3.55
C ASN A 68 15.47 -7.10 3.85
N LEU A 69 15.02 -6.26 2.91
CA LEU A 69 13.82 -5.44 3.06
C LEU A 69 12.54 -6.28 3.14
N MET A 70 12.48 -7.41 2.45
CA MET A 70 11.33 -8.33 2.55
C MET A 70 11.20 -8.91 3.95
N ASN A 71 12.32 -9.28 4.58
CA ASN A 71 12.34 -9.72 5.96
C ASN A 71 11.90 -8.61 6.94
N SER A 72 12.36 -7.38 6.71
CA SER A 72 11.90 -6.22 7.49
C SER A 72 10.39 -6.00 7.37
N LEU A 73 9.85 -6.13 6.16
CA LEU A 73 8.42 -6.00 5.90
C LEU A 73 7.62 -7.12 6.59
N MET A 74 8.04 -8.38 6.45
CA MET A 74 7.40 -9.51 7.12
C MET A 74 7.38 -9.35 8.64
N LYS A 75 8.50 -8.97 9.25
CA LYS A 75 8.58 -8.68 10.68
C LYS A 75 7.60 -7.59 11.09
N SER A 76 7.52 -6.51 10.31
CA SER A 76 6.61 -5.40 10.61
C SER A 76 5.15 -5.83 10.52
N ILE A 77 4.77 -6.62 9.53
CA ILE A 77 3.41 -7.18 9.38
C ILE A 77 3.06 -8.08 10.58
N LEU A 78 3.95 -9.02 10.94
CA LEU A 78 3.73 -9.90 12.09
C LEU A 78 3.59 -9.11 13.40
N SER A 79 4.35 -8.04 13.55
CA SER A 79 4.28 -7.19 14.74
C SER A 79 2.97 -6.42 14.84
N LEU A 80 2.26 -6.15 13.73
CA LEU A 80 0.93 -5.52 13.77
C LEU A 80 -0.09 -6.33 14.55
N TYR A 81 0.07 -7.65 14.64
CA TYR A 81 -0.77 -8.51 15.48
C TYR A 81 -0.86 -8.01 16.92
N SER A 82 0.26 -7.61 17.52
CA SER A 82 0.31 -7.11 18.91
C SER A 82 -0.32 -5.72 19.10
N TYR A 83 -0.66 -5.04 18.01
CA TYR A 83 -1.30 -3.72 18.03
C TYR A 83 -2.77 -3.78 17.57
N ASP A 84 -3.28 -4.98 17.29
CA ASP A 84 -4.69 -5.19 16.93
C ASP A 84 -5.47 -5.55 18.20
N GLU A 85 -6.63 -4.92 18.40
CA GLU A 85 -7.50 -5.19 19.54
C GLU A 85 -8.20 -6.55 19.48
N ASN A 86 -8.42 -7.06 18.26
CA ASN A 86 -9.11 -8.33 18.00
C ASN A 86 -8.38 -9.16 16.94
N PRO A 87 -7.13 -9.57 17.20
CA PRO A 87 -6.29 -10.20 16.16
C PRO A 87 -6.80 -11.58 15.74
N ASP A 88 -7.42 -12.34 16.62
CA ASP A 88 -7.86 -13.73 16.41
C ASP A 88 -9.34 -13.86 16.01
N ASP A 89 -10.07 -12.76 15.93
CA ASP A 89 -11.46 -12.78 15.48
C ASP A 89 -11.51 -12.95 13.95
N ILE A 90 -11.99 -14.13 13.51
CA ILE A 90 -12.13 -14.53 12.12
C ILE A 90 -13.50 -14.17 11.49
N SER A 91 -14.30 -13.38 12.18
CA SER A 91 -15.57 -12.89 11.61
C SER A 91 -15.32 -12.06 10.35
N ILE A 92 -16.23 -12.15 9.37
CA ILE A 92 -16.11 -11.42 8.10
C ILE A 92 -15.90 -9.91 8.31
N PRO A 93 -16.62 -9.22 9.21
CA PRO A 93 -16.39 -7.80 9.45
C PRO A 93 -14.98 -7.52 9.99
N ASN A 94 -14.46 -8.35 10.89
CA ASN A 94 -13.12 -8.15 11.43
C ASN A 94 -12.02 -8.46 10.42
N VAL A 95 -12.16 -9.53 9.64
CA VAL A 95 -11.22 -9.84 8.56
C VAL A 95 -11.19 -8.72 7.51
N LEU A 96 -12.34 -8.14 7.15
CA LEU A 96 -12.41 -6.98 6.25
C LEU A 96 -11.69 -5.76 6.87
N ARG A 97 -11.93 -5.47 8.16
CA ARG A 97 -11.23 -4.40 8.89
C ARG A 97 -9.72 -4.58 8.85
N GLN A 98 -9.23 -5.77 9.17
CA GLN A 98 -7.80 -6.10 9.14
C GLN A 98 -7.22 -5.99 7.73
N SER A 99 -7.94 -6.47 6.71
CA SER A 99 -7.53 -6.35 5.31
C SER A 99 -7.37 -4.89 4.88
N LEU A 100 -8.34 -4.04 5.20
CA LEU A 100 -8.27 -2.60 4.90
C LEU A 100 -7.10 -1.92 5.62
N GLN A 101 -6.85 -2.27 6.87
CA GLN A 101 -5.70 -1.76 7.63
C GLN A 101 -4.37 -2.19 7.00
N LEU A 102 -4.23 -3.44 6.58
CA LEU A 102 -3.02 -3.93 5.93
C LEU A 102 -2.79 -3.21 4.60
N ILE A 103 -3.82 -3.12 3.75
CA ILE A 103 -3.73 -2.43 2.45
C ILE A 103 -3.30 -0.97 2.64
N ALA A 104 -3.89 -0.27 3.61
CA ALA A 104 -3.57 1.12 3.89
C ALA A 104 -2.15 1.33 4.47
N LYS A 105 -1.68 0.39 5.31
CA LYS A 105 -0.38 0.49 6.01
C LYS A 105 0.79 -0.05 5.21
N MET A 106 0.58 -0.96 4.24
CA MET A 106 1.67 -1.55 3.44
C MET A 106 2.59 -0.53 2.76
N PRO A 107 2.09 0.55 2.16
CA PRO A 107 2.95 1.61 1.60
C PRO A 107 3.87 2.24 2.65
N LEU A 108 3.34 2.52 3.85
CA LEU A 108 4.12 3.10 4.95
C LEU A 108 5.19 2.13 5.44
N LEU A 109 4.82 0.86 5.68
CA LEU A 109 5.75 -0.18 6.13
C LEU A 109 6.90 -0.34 5.13
N SER A 110 6.60 -0.37 3.83
CA SER A 110 7.58 -0.54 2.77
C SER A 110 8.54 0.65 2.68
N VAL A 111 8.01 1.86 2.65
CA VAL A 111 8.82 3.08 2.55
C VAL A 111 9.65 3.29 3.81
N TYR A 112 9.08 3.12 5.00
CA TYR A 112 9.82 3.33 6.26
C TYR A 112 10.89 2.26 6.48
N ALA A 113 10.65 1.01 6.07
CA ALA A 113 11.69 -0.02 6.07
C ALA A 113 12.86 0.35 5.16
N TYR A 114 12.58 0.89 3.97
CA TYR A 114 13.60 1.35 3.05
C TYR A 114 14.36 2.57 3.58
N GLN A 115 13.68 3.57 4.13
CA GLN A 115 14.32 4.75 4.72
C GLN A 115 15.20 4.38 5.91
N SER A 116 14.75 3.44 6.74
CA SER A 116 15.54 2.87 7.82
C SER A 116 16.79 2.13 7.31
N TYR A 117 16.64 1.29 6.29
CA TYR A 117 17.76 0.62 5.62
C TYR A 117 18.76 1.64 5.06
N ARG A 118 18.28 2.64 4.34
CA ARG A 118 19.08 3.69 3.74
C ARG A 118 19.91 4.44 4.81
N HIS A 119 19.29 4.75 5.95
CA HIS A 119 19.94 5.43 7.05
C HIS A 119 21.00 4.55 7.74
N PHE A 120 20.61 3.36 8.22
CA PHE A 120 21.49 2.54 9.07
C PHE A 120 22.50 1.68 8.29
N LYS A 121 22.33 1.47 6.99
CA LYS A 121 23.19 0.60 6.18
C LYS A 121 23.89 1.30 5.04
N LEU A 122 23.40 2.46 4.61
CA LEU A 122 23.99 3.23 3.50
C LEU A 122 24.39 4.65 3.91
N ASP A 123 24.43 4.95 5.22
CA ASP A 123 24.78 6.26 5.79
C ASP A 123 23.95 7.43 5.21
N GLY A 124 22.75 7.15 4.75
CA GLY A 124 21.83 8.15 4.23
C GLY A 124 21.13 8.93 5.34
N THR A 125 20.55 10.07 4.99
CA THR A 125 19.71 10.84 5.91
C THR A 125 18.39 10.09 6.19
N LEU A 126 18.02 9.99 7.47
CA LEU A 126 16.72 9.42 7.85
C LEU A 126 15.61 10.42 7.55
N MET A 127 14.73 10.05 6.65
CA MET A 127 13.57 10.84 6.24
C MET A 127 12.28 10.04 6.45
N ILE A 128 11.55 10.35 7.51
CA ILE A 128 10.23 9.76 7.78
C ILE A 128 9.18 10.83 7.53
N LYS A 129 8.40 10.66 6.48
CA LYS A 129 7.30 11.55 6.08
C LYS A 129 5.97 10.85 6.27
N ASN A 130 5.00 11.53 6.84
CA ASN A 130 3.63 11.02 6.89
C ASN A 130 2.95 11.17 5.53
N PRO A 131 2.04 10.25 5.16
CA PRO A 131 1.26 10.38 3.93
C PRO A 131 0.45 11.67 3.93
N ARG A 132 0.24 12.22 2.74
CA ARG A 132 -0.59 13.42 2.54
C ARG A 132 -2.04 13.02 2.24
N LYS A 133 -2.97 13.64 2.93
CA LYS A 133 -4.41 13.53 2.60
C LYS A 133 -4.65 14.09 1.20
N GLY A 134 -5.47 13.40 0.42
CA GLY A 134 -5.78 13.77 -0.95
C GLY A 134 -4.84 13.20 -2.01
N TYR A 135 -3.72 12.60 -1.62
CA TYR A 135 -2.87 11.83 -2.53
C TYR A 135 -3.37 10.40 -2.65
N SER A 136 -3.26 9.82 -3.86
CA SER A 136 -3.44 8.39 -4.10
C SER A 136 -2.34 7.58 -3.40
N THR A 137 -2.51 6.27 -3.33
CA THR A 137 -1.49 5.35 -2.80
C THR A 137 -0.16 5.51 -3.54
N ALA A 138 -0.18 5.57 -4.87
CA ALA A 138 1.02 5.74 -5.69
C ALA A 138 1.72 7.08 -5.43
N GLU A 139 0.97 8.17 -5.36
CA GLU A 139 1.51 9.51 -5.04
C GLU A 139 2.12 9.55 -3.65
N ASN A 140 1.47 8.95 -2.66
CA ASN A 140 1.97 8.88 -1.29
C ASN A 140 3.26 8.07 -1.19
N ILE A 141 3.38 6.94 -1.91
CA ILE A 141 4.63 6.17 -1.96
C ILE A 141 5.76 7.05 -2.50
N LEU A 142 5.58 7.72 -3.63
CA LEU A 142 6.62 8.57 -4.23
C LEU A 142 6.97 9.76 -3.34
N TYR A 143 5.96 10.41 -2.78
CA TYR A 143 6.14 11.54 -1.86
C TYR A 143 6.95 11.16 -0.62
N MET A 144 6.64 10.04 0.01
CA MET A 144 7.34 9.58 1.20
C MET A 144 8.74 9.02 0.89
N LEU A 145 8.91 8.41 -0.29
CA LEU A 145 10.17 7.77 -0.69
C LEU A 145 11.27 8.79 -1.02
N ARG A 146 10.93 9.89 -1.69
CA ARG A 146 11.88 10.88 -2.17
C ARG A 146 12.18 11.94 -1.12
N ASP A 147 13.45 12.33 -1.01
CA ASP A 147 13.89 13.29 0.01
C ASP A 147 13.20 14.66 -0.14
N ASP A 148 13.05 15.15 -1.35
CA ASP A 148 12.34 16.41 -1.68
C ASP A 148 10.81 16.26 -1.72
N GLY A 149 10.31 15.02 -1.79
CA GLY A 149 8.88 14.72 -1.94
C GLY A 149 8.31 15.08 -3.30
N GLN A 150 9.16 15.36 -4.31
CA GLN A 150 8.72 15.73 -5.63
C GLN A 150 8.57 14.51 -6.54
N PHE A 151 7.56 14.53 -7.39
CA PHE A 151 7.33 13.52 -8.42
C PHE A 151 6.50 14.14 -9.55
N THR A 152 6.60 13.54 -10.73
CA THR A 152 5.78 13.92 -11.88
C THR A 152 4.48 13.11 -11.89
N GLU A 153 3.47 13.64 -12.53
CA GLU A 153 2.20 12.94 -12.73
C GLU A 153 2.40 11.60 -13.49
N LEU A 154 3.32 11.58 -14.46
CA LEU A 154 3.65 10.37 -15.20
C LEU A 154 4.24 9.28 -14.29
N GLU A 155 5.16 9.62 -13.41
CA GLU A 155 5.75 8.67 -12.45
C GLU A 155 4.70 8.08 -11.52
N ALA A 156 3.78 8.92 -11.01
CA ALA A 156 2.69 8.46 -10.16
C ALA A 156 1.74 7.52 -10.93
N LYS A 157 1.40 7.83 -12.17
CA LYS A 157 0.56 6.96 -13.02
C LYS A 157 1.24 5.63 -13.35
N VAL A 158 2.54 5.63 -13.65
CA VAL A 158 3.30 4.41 -13.91
C VAL A 158 3.31 3.52 -12.66
N LEU A 159 3.58 4.09 -11.48
CA LEU A 159 3.55 3.34 -10.23
C LEU A 159 2.15 2.79 -9.93
N ASP A 160 1.11 3.57 -10.14
CA ASP A 160 -0.28 3.14 -9.96
C ASP A 160 -0.62 1.93 -10.84
N ILE A 161 -0.24 1.96 -12.11
CA ILE A 161 -0.40 0.83 -13.03
C ILE A 161 0.37 -0.40 -12.53
N CYS A 162 1.60 -0.23 -12.04
CA CYS A 162 2.37 -1.32 -11.45
C CYS A 162 1.66 -1.93 -10.25
N LEU A 163 1.10 -1.12 -9.36
CA LEU A 163 0.33 -1.58 -8.21
C LEU A 163 -0.91 -2.38 -8.64
N VAL A 164 -1.65 -1.91 -9.65
CA VAL A 164 -2.80 -2.64 -10.22
C VAL A 164 -2.39 -4.00 -10.78
N LEU A 165 -1.28 -4.05 -11.53
CA LEU A 165 -0.78 -5.30 -12.11
C LEU A 165 -0.38 -6.33 -11.05
N HIS A 166 0.09 -5.87 -9.89
CA HIS A 166 0.52 -6.73 -8.79
C HIS A 166 -0.57 -6.96 -7.71
N ALA A 167 -1.75 -6.35 -7.85
CA ALA A 167 -2.79 -6.42 -6.83
C ALA A 167 -3.39 -7.83 -6.65
N GLU A 168 -3.28 -8.69 -7.67
CA GLU A 168 -3.84 -10.04 -7.65
C GLU A 168 -3.09 -10.93 -8.66
N HIS A 169 -2.96 -12.21 -8.37
CA HIS A 169 -2.25 -13.16 -9.24
C HIS A 169 -3.12 -14.31 -9.79
N GLY A 170 -4.44 -14.29 -9.60
CA GLY A 170 -5.40 -15.16 -10.29
C GLY A 170 -5.14 -16.66 -10.17
N GLY A 171 -4.64 -17.14 -9.04
CA GLY A 171 -4.32 -18.56 -8.82
C GLY A 171 -2.92 -18.96 -9.27
N GLY A 172 -2.13 -18.05 -9.82
CA GLY A 172 -0.69 -18.20 -10.10
C GLY A 172 0.11 -17.04 -9.53
N ASN A 173 1.36 -17.26 -9.19
CA ASN A 173 2.25 -16.19 -8.73
C ASN A 173 2.53 -15.21 -9.88
N ASN A 174 2.50 -13.90 -9.64
CA ASN A 174 2.82 -12.88 -10.64
C ASN A 174 4.20 -13.09 -11.26
N SER A 175 5.17 -13.58 -10.51
CA SER A 175 6.48 -13.95 -11.02
C SER A 175 6.46 -15.13 -12.02
N THR A 176 5.37 -15.85 -12.13
CA THR A 176 5.20 -16.92 -13.13
C THR A 176 4.77 -16.36 -14.49
N PHE A 177 4.27 -15.11 -14.54
CA PHE A 177 3.73 -14.47 -15.74
C PHE A 177 4.61 -13.32 -16.26
N THR A 178 5.66 -12.97 -15.55
CA THR A 178 6.69 -12.01 -15.97
C THR A 178 7.97 -12.71 -16.40
#